data_8d0f7e7166eaad07d64d3547d1812070
#
_entry.id   8d0f7e7166eaad07d64d3547d1812070
#
_cell.length_a   1.000
_cell.length_b   1.000
_cell.length_c   1.000
_cell.angle_alpha   90.00
_cell.angle_beta   90.00
_cell.angle_gamma   90.00
#
_symmetry.space_group_name_H-M   'P 1'
#
loop_
_entity.id
_entity.type
_entity.pdbx_description
1 polymer ?
#
loop_
_entity_poly.entity_id
_entity_poly.type
_entity_poly.pdbx_seq_one_letter_code
_entity_poly.pdbx_strand_id
1 'polypeptide(L)' 'MTCFFCKGTLADDFTNHFVDLSSSMIIVKNVPCQKCDQCGEVVYGGAIIRRIEQIVKTLKDSLTEIAVVNYSEEVA' A
#
# COMPACT_ATOMS: atom_id res chain seq x y z
N MET A 1 13.16 -13.45 -4.14
CA MET A 1 13.59 -12.64 -2.99
C MET A 1 13.19 -13.31 -1.71
N THR A 2 13.99 -13.20 -0.66
CA THR A 2 13.77 -13.92 0.59
C THR A 2 13.17 -12.99 1.65
N CYS A 3 12.20 -13.49 2.39
CA CYS A 3 11.59 -12.75 3.48
C CYS A 3 12.58 -12.57 4.64
N PHE A 4 12.65 -11.36 5.20
CA PHE A 4 13.51 -11.06 6.33
C PHE A 4 13.10 -11.79 7.61
N PHE A 5 11.82 -12.07 7.79
CA PHE A 5 11.27 -12.54 9.05
C PHE A 5 11.32 -14.06 9.19
N CYS A 6 10.94 -14.78 8.14
CA CYS A 6 10.84 -16.24 8.21
C CYS A 6 11.70 -16.95 7.19
N LYS A 7 12.41 -16.20 6.33
CA LYS A 7 13.23 -16.71 5.24
C LYS A 7 12.44 -17.51 4.20
N GLY A 8 11.13 -17.30 4.15
CA GLY A 8 10.29 -17.82 3.07
C GLY A 8 10.53 -17.07 1.78
N THR A 9 9.82 -17.47 0.74
CA THR A 9 9.94 -16.85 -0.57
C THR A 9 8.93 -15.72 -0.73
N LEU A 10 9.39 -14.56 -1.21
CA LEU A 10 8.52 -13.45 -1.55
C LEU A 10 8.05 -13.61 -3.00
N ALA A 11 6.76 -13.44 -3.22
CA ALA A 11 6.14 -13.51 -4.54
C ALA A 11 5.34 -12.23 -4.80
N ASP A 12 5.24 -11.85 -6.08
CA ASP A 12 4.47 -10.69 -6.48
C ASP A 12 2.99 -10.91 -6.18
N ASP A 13 2.36 -9.88 -5.63
CA ASP A 13 0.94 -9.94 -5.24
C ASP A 13 0.38 -8.53 -5.21
N PHE A 14 -0.89 -8.41 -4.88
CA PHE A 14 -1.59 -7.14 -4.71
C PHE A 14 -2.27 -7.14 -3.35
N THR A 15 -2.30 -5.98 -2.72
CA THR A 15 -2.94 -5.83 -1.41
C THR A 15 -3.62 -4.48 -1.30
N ASN A 16 -4.40 -4.31 -0.24
CA ASN A 16 -4.99 -3.02 0.11
C ASN A 16 -4.15 -2.40 1.22
N HIS A 17 -3.79 -1.13 1.04
CA HIS A 17 -3.00 -0.40 2.02
C HIS A 17 -3.87 0.62 2.72
N PHE A 18 -3.88 0.59 4.05
CA PHE A 18 -4.69 1.49 4.86
C PHE A 18 -3.81 2.56 5.47
N VAL A 19 -4.21 3.82 5.29
CA VAL A 19 -3.51 4.97 5.87
C VAL A 19 -4.47 5.64 6.84
N ASP A 20 -4.11 5.64 8.11
CA ASP A 20 -4.91 6.25 9.17
C ASP A 20 -4.42 7.67 9.41
N LEU A 21 -5.28 8.63 9.13
CA LEU A 21 -5.04 10.04 9.42
C LEU A 21 -5.85 10.43 10.65
N SER A 22 -5.47 11.51 11.32
CA SER A 22 -6.08 11.87 12.60
C SER A 22 -7.60 12.06 12.53
N SER A 23 -8.12 12.51 11.40
CA SER A 23 -9.56 12.76 11.23
C SER A 23 -10.16 12.02 10.05
N SER A 24 -9.36 11.19 9.35
CA SER A 24 -9.82 10.52 8.15
C SER A 24 -8.99 9.28 7.89
N MET A 25 -9.38 8.50 6.90
CA MET A 25 -8.67 7.29 6.51
C MET A 25 -8.65 7.17 4.99
N ILE A 26 -7.55 6.69 4.45
CA ILE A 26 -7.42 6.40 3.03
C ILE A 26 -7.18 4.90 2.86
N ILE A 27 -7.92 4.27 1.97
CA ILE A 27 -7.72 2.89 1.58
C ILE A 27 -7.25 2.89 0.13
N VAL A 28 -6.03 2.43 -0.11
CA VAL A 28 -5.48 2.31 -1.46
C VAL A 28 -5.59 0.85 -1.87
N LYS A 29 -6.37 0.57 -2.89
CA LYS A 29 -6.66 -0.79 -3.35
C LYS A 29 -5.70 -1.20 -4.46
N ASN A 30 -5.46 -2.49 -4.57
CA ASN A 30 -4.65 -3.09 -5.65
C ASN A 30 -3.24 -2.54 -5.69
N VAL A 31 -2.62 -2.40 -4.52
CA VAL A 31 -1.23 -1.94 -4.42
C VAL A 31 -0.29 -3.10 -4.75
N PRO A 32 0.60 -2.95 -5.73
CA PRO A 32 1.58 -3.99 -6.02
C PRO A 32 2.51 -4.19 -4.84
N CYS A 33 2.74 -5.43 -4.48
CA CYS A 33 3.60 -5.77 -3.35
C CYS A 33 4.27 -7.10 -3.57
N GLN A 34 5.12 -7.50 -2.62
CA GLN A 34 5.63 -8.86 -2.53
C GLN A 34 5.16 -9.45 -1.22
N LYS A 35 4.64 -10.64 -1.27
CA LYS A 35 4.06 -11.30 -0.10
C LYS A 35 4.79 -12.60 0.17
N CYS A 36 5.14 -12.82 1.43
CA CYS A 36 5.79 -14.05 1.85
C CYS A 36 4.80 -15.22 1.82
N ASP A 37 5.22 -16.35 1.26
CA ASP A 37 4.38 -17.54 1.13
C ASP A 37 4.23 -18.30 2.45
N GLN A 38 5.03 -17.97 3.46
CA GLN A 38 4.98 -18.66 4.76
C GLN A 38 4.33 -17.83 5.85
N CYS A 39 4.83 -16.62 6.10
CA CYS A 39 4.32 -15.81 7.21
C CYS A 39 3.28 -14.77 6.80
N GLY A 40 3.06 -14.60 5.49
CA GLY A 40 2.09 -13.62 4.99
C GLY A 40 2.55 -12.18 5.08
N GLU A 41 3.81 -11.93 5.40
CA GLU A 41 4.35 -10.58 5.48
C GLU A 41 4.32 -9.90 4.12
N VAL A 42 3.96 -8.62 4.10
CA VAL A 42 3.84 -7.83 2.88
C VAL A 42 4.99 -6.83 2.83
N VAL A 43 5.67 -6.78 1.68
CA VAL A 43 6.80 -5.88 1.45
C VAL A 43 6.50 -5.01 0.23
N TYR A 44 6.70 -3.71 0.36
CA TYR A 44 6.53 -2.77 -0.74
C TYR A 44 7.89 -2.30 -1.24
N GLY A 45 8.03 -2.17 -2.55
CA GLY A 45 9.21 -1.53 -3.13
C GLY A 45 9.23 -0.03 -2.84
N GLY A 46 10.41 0.59 -2.91
CA GLY A 46 10.56 2.02 -2.63
C GLY A 46 9.72 2.90 -3.54
N ALA A 47 9.62 2.56 -4.82
CA ALA A 47 8.79 3.31 -5.76
C ALA A 47 7.31 3.24 -5.39
N ILE A 48 6.85 2.09 -4.89
CA ILE A 48 5.47 1.90 -4.47
C ILE A 48 5.16 2.76 -3.24
N ILE A 49 6.07 2.77 -2.27
CA ILE A 49 5.91 3.56 -1.06
C ILE A 49 5.82 5.05 -1.40
N ARG A 50 6.71 5.54 -2.28
CA ARG A 50 6.68 6.93 -2.70
C ARG A 50 5.38 7.31 -3.39
N ARG A 51 4.84 6.41 -4.20
CA ARG A 51 3.56 6.65 -4.89
C ARG A 51 2.42 6.72 -3.89
N ILE A 52 2.39 5.83 -2.91
CA ILE A 52 1.37 5.85 -1.86
C ILE A 52 1.45 7.17 -1.10
N GLU A 53 2.65 7.63 -0.75
CA GLU A 53 2.82 8.90 -0.07
C GLU A 53 2.30 10.07 -0.88
N GLN A 54 2.51 10.07 -2.21
CA GLN A 54 1.98 11.11 -3.09
C GLN A 54 0.46 11.10 -3.13
N ILE A 55 -0.15 9.91 -3.19
CA ILE A 55 -1.61 9.78 -3.16
C ILE A 55 -2.16 10.35 -1.86
N VAL A 56 -1.57 9.97 -0.74
CA VAL A 56 -1.99 10.46 0.58
C VAL A 56 -1.84 11.98 0.66
N LYS A 57 -0.73 12.51 0.21
CA LYS A 57 -0.45 13.95 0.24
C LYS A 57 -1.45 14.75 -0.60
N THR A 58 -1.85 14.18 -1.74
CA THR A 58 -2.82 14.83 -2.62
C THR A 58 -4.21 14.87 -2.00
N LEU A 59 -4.59 13.81 -1.29
CA LEU A 59 -5.97 13.65 -0.80
C LEU A 59 -6.18 14.19 0.60
N LYS A 60 -5.16 14.22 1.45
CA LYS A 60 -5.33 14.48 2.88
C LYS A 60 -6.00 15.81 3.21
N ASP A 61 -5.79 16.83 2.38
CA ASP A 61 -6.33 18.17 2.64
C ASP A 61 -7.79 18.30 2.19
N SER A 62 -8.26 17.38 1.35
CA SER A 62 -9.64 17.42 0.83
C SER A 62 -10.52 16.34 1.44
N LEU A 63 -9.97 15.48 2.31
CA LEU A 63 -10.73 14.39 2.91
C LEU A 63 -11.50 14.85 4.14
N THR A 64 -12.74 14.39 4.25
CA THR A 64 -13.58 14.63 5.42
C THR A 64 -13.78 13.36 6.25
N GLU A 65 -13.78 12.18 5.64
CA GLU A 65 -13.98 10.91 6.34
C GLU A 65 -13.09 9.82 5.79
N ILE A 66 -13.59 9.03 4.84
CA ILE A 66 -12.88 7.89 4.28
C ILE A 66 -12.81 8.04 2.77
N ALA A 67 -11.63 7.83 2.20
CA ALA A 67 -11.46 7.75 0.76
C ALA A 67 -10.97 6.35 0.38
N VAL A 68 -11.58 5.77 -0.65
CA VAL A 68 -11.13 4.52 -1.23
C VAL A 68 -10.65 4.82 -2.64
N VAL A 69 -9.38 4.58 -2.91
CA VAL A 69 -8.79 4.85 -4.22
C VAL A 69 -8.13 3.58 -4.76
N ASN A 70 -8.05 3.48 -6.07
CA ASN A 70 -7.38 2.37 -6.73
C ASN A 70 -5.98 2.82 -7.14
N TYR A 71 -4.96 2.09 -6.74
CA TYR A 71 -3.56 2.45 -7.01
C TYR A 71 -3.32 2.70 -8.50
N SER A 72 -3.84 1.83 -9.37
CA SER A 72 -3.60 1.95 -10.81
C SER A 72 -4.28 3.16 -11.43
N GLU A 73 -5.40 3.61 -10.89
CA GLU A 73 -6.10 4.80 -11.37
C GLU A 73 -5.41 6.08 -10.93
N GLU A 74 -4.85 6.08 -9.71
CA GLU A 74 -4.15 7.24 -9.17
C GLU A 74 -2.76 7.44 -9.75
N VAL A 75 -2.28 6.46 -10.50
CA VAL A 75 -0.95 6.49 -11.12
C VAL A 75 -0.89 7.41 -12.34
N ALA A 76 -2.00 7.74 -12.92
CA ALA A 76 -2.04 8.50 -14.17
C ALA A 76 -1.37 9.87 -14.06
#